data_926675f5d3acd46ee26f005bd35faa3d
#
_entry.id   926675f5d3acd46ee26f005bd35faa3d
#
_cell.length_a   1.000
_cell.length_b   1.000
_cell.length_c   1.000
_cell.angle_alpha   90.00
_cell.angle_beta   90.00
_cell.angle_gamma   90.00
#
_symmetry.space_group_name_H-M   'P 1'
#
loop_
_entity.id
_entity.type
_entity.pdbx_description
1 polymer ?
#
loop_
_entity_poly.entity_id
_entity_poly.type
_entity_poly.pdbx_seq_one_letter_code
_entity_poly.pdbx_strand_id
1 'polypeptide(L)'
;MKNKQLSFWEIWNMSFGFLGIQFGFALQGGNMSRIFQTLGASQDDIPLLWIAAPLTGLIVQPIIGHLSDRTWHPRWGRRRPYFLIGAVLSSVALFFMPYSSALWMAAGFLWVLDASINISMEPFRALVADKLPDGQRNYGFVLQTLIIGIGTWVASNLPWMVTKLGVANEAGVGEIPDSVFVSFAIGAFVFMSSILITVFTTTEEPPADMDAFQKAKEQSRGFGAGFIEIMGFIRSMPPVMIKLGAVQFFSWFAFFTMWSYATPALTEFVFQAPLPMEGVVQYEAKNAAFNAAANSVSSAMGVYGLSSMAFALLLSIWTSRRGLDRRWTHLVSLVMGGLGFISMMWWTPESAGNLKWSFALVGLAWGSMLSMPYAMLSGAVDPQKMGVGMGVFNMFIVIPQIVAALGGINWAYKTFLGEDVIQTMLLAGISLVVAGGLNLLVKKEDMV
;
A
#
# COMPACT_ATOMS: atom_id res chain seq x y z
N MET A 1 -9.43 29.45 -18.36
CA MET A 1 -9.07 30.32 -17.22
C MET A 1 -7.75 29.81 -16.66
N LYS A 2 -6.76 30.69 -16.41
CA LYS A 2 -5.51 30.27 -15.78
C LYS A 2 -5.84 29.70 -14.40
N ASN A 3 -5.54 28.42 -14.14
CA ASN A 3 -5.75 27.82 -12.84
C ASN A 3 -5.06 28.69 -11.77
N LYS A 4 -5.85 29.25 -10.86
CA LYS A 4 -5.34 30.05 -9.74
C LYS A 4 -4.35 29.19 -8.94
N GLN A 5 -3.19 29.72 -8.64
CA GLN A 5 -2.25 29.04 -7.74
C GLN A 5 -2.89 28.85 -6.37
N LEU A 6 -2.84 27.62 -5.87
CA LEU A 6 -3.33 27.28 -4.53
C LEU A 6 -2.26 27.62 -3.48
N SER A 7 -2.72 28.09 -2.33
CA SER A 7 -1.87 28.32 -1.16
C SER A 7 -1.40 26.99 -0.55
N PHE A 8 -0.37 27.07 0.32
CA PHE A 8 0.11 25.93 1.11
C PHE A 8 -1.04 25.21 1.83
N TRP A 9 -1.88 25.95 2.54
CA TRP A 9 -2.97 25.40 3.34
C TRP A 9 -4.08 24.76 2.49
N GLU A 10 -4.36 25.31 1.30
CA GLU A 10 -5.32 24.69 0.37
C GLU A 10 -4.80 23.34 -0.13
N ILE A 11 -3.49 23.25 -0.47
CA ILE A 11 -2.87 22.00 -0.92
C ILE A 11 -2.76 21.00 0.25
N TRP A 12 -2.41 21.50 1.45
CA TRP A 12 -2.35 20.67 2.66
C TRP A 12 -3.71 20.05 2.98
N ASN A 13 -4.75 20.87 3.09
CA ASN A 13 -6.10 20.41 3.42
C ASN A 13 -6.65 19.44 2.36
N MET A 14 -6.41 19.74 1.08
CA MET A 14 -6.79 18.86 -0.01
C MET A 14 -6.09 17.49 0.08
N SER A 15 -4.83 17.45 0.55
CA SER A 15 -4.04 16.22 0.64
C SER A 15 -4.22 15.49 1.98
N PHE A 16 -4.81 16.12 2.98
CA PHE A 16 -4.83 15.64 4.36
C PHE A 16 -5.59 14.32 4.54
N GLY A 17 -6.60 14.06 3.71
CA GLY A 17 -7.32 12.77 3.72
C GLY A 17 -6.44 11.54 3.43
N PHE A 18 -5.27 11.73 2.80
CA PHE A 18 -4.30 10.63 2.66
C PHE A 18 -3.77 10.12 3.99
N LEU A 19 -3.78 10.94 5.04
CA LEU A 19 -3.42 10.50 6.39
C LEU A 19 -4.31 9.34 6.83
N GLY A 20 -5.63 9.49 6.72
CA GLY A 20 -6.58 8.43 7.08
C GLY A 20 -6.43 7.17 6.23
N ILE A 21 -6.28 7.33 4.92
CA ILE A 21 -6.03 6.20 4.01
C ILE A 21 -4.78 5.42 4.46
N GLN A 22 -3.70 6.12 4.82
CA GLN A 22 -2.48 5.47 5.29
C GLN A 22 -2.62 4.83 6.66
N PHE A 23 -3.45 5.39 7.55
CA PHE A 23 -3.79 4.73 8.80
C PHE A 23 -4.47 3.38 8.55
N GLY A 24 -5.42 3.31 7.62
CA GLY A 24 -6.05 2.06 7.21
C GLY A 24 -5.02 1.03 6.74
N PHE A 25 -4.21 1.39 5.74
CA PHE A 25 -3.19 0.49 5.19
C PHE A 25 -2.12 0.06 6.20
N ALA A 26 -1.65 0.97 7.04
CA ALA A 26 -0.59 0.66 7.99
C ALA A 26 -1.09 -0.20 9.16
N LEU A 27 -2.30 0.04 9.66
CA LEU A 27 -2.90 -0.79 10.70
C LEU A 27 -3.16 -2.21 10.20
N GLN A 28 -3.74 -2.36 9.00
CA GLN A 28 -3.91 -3.70 8.43
C GLN A 28 -2.56 -4.35 8.14
N GLY A 29 -1.61 -3.64 7.52
CA GLY A 29 -0.29 -4.17 7.17
C GLY A 29 0.49 -4.69 8.37
N GLY A 30 0.39 -4.03 9.53
CA GLY A 30 1.10 -4.41 10.73
C GLY A 30 0.37 -5.42 11.63
N ASN A 31 -0.96 -5.58 11.48
CA ASN A 31 -1.74 -6.33 12.47
C ASN A 31 -2.61 -7.46 11.87
N MET A 32 -2.96 -7.45 10.57
CA MET A 32 -3.89 -8.45 10.04
C MET A 32 -3.36 -9.87 10.12
N SER A 33 -2.08 -10.10 9.79
CA SER A 33 -1.49 -11.44 9.92
C SER A 33 -1.51 -11.93 11.37
N ARG A 34 -1.27 -11.03 12.35
CA ARG A 34 -1.42 -11.33 13.78
C ARG A 34 -2.87 -11.70 14.11
N ILE A 35 -3.85 -10.92 13.67
CA ILE A 35 -5.29 -11.19 13.87
C ILE A 35 -5.65 -12.55 13.27
N PHE A 36 -5.24 -12.85 12.05
CA PHE A 36 -5.49 -14.13 11.40
C PHE A 36 -4.89 -15.30 12.18
N GLN A 37 -3.63 -15.20 12.63
CA GLN A 37 -2.99 -16.23 13.46
C GLN A 37 -3.74 -16.43 14.78
N THR A 38 -4.09 -15.34 15.46
CA THR A 38 -4.85 -15.40 16.73
C THR A 38 -6.20 -16.09 16.56
N LEU A 39 -6.86 -15.92 15.41
CA LEU A 39 -8.14 -16.56 15.06
C LEU A 39 -7.98 -17.95 14.43
N GLY A 40 -6.77 -18.54 14.48
CA GLY A 40 -6.50 -19.91 14.10
C GLY A 40 -6.09 -20.13 12.65
N ALA A 41 -5.71 -19.09 11.91
CA ALA A 41 -5.14 -19.28 10.58
C ALA A 41 -3.78 -19.97 10.65
N SER A 42 -3.56 -20.99 9.81
CA SER A 42 -2.23 -21.55 9.63
C SER A 42 -1.34 -20.53 8.90
N GLN A 43 -0.03 -20.63 9.07
CA GLN A 43 0.91 -19.75 8.37
C GLN A 43 0.76 -19.84 6.83
N ASP A 44 0.42 -21.02 6.33
CA ASP A 44 0.25 -21.27 4.90
C ASP A 44 -1.01 -20.60 4.32
N ASP A 45 -2.05 -20.38 5.13
CA ASP A 45 -3.30 -19.76 4.70
C ASP A 45 -3.23 -18.23 4.68
N ILE A 46 -2.27 -17.61 5.39
CA ILE A 46 -2.17 -16.16 5.52
C ILE A 46 -2.12 -15.44 4.17
N PRO A 47 -1.30 -15.85 3.17
CA PRO A 47 -1.28 -15.16 1.88
C PRO A 47 -2.63 -15.17 1.17
N LEU A 48 -3.36 -16.28 1.26
CA LEU A 48 -4.69 -16.39 0.65
C LEU A 48 -5.70 -15.44 1.31
N LEU A 49 -5.62 -15.25 2.62
CA LEU A 49 -6.47 -14.29 3.34
C LEU A 49 -6.17 -12.84 2.92
N TRP A 50 -4.94 -12.54 2.53
CA TRP A 50 -4.52 -11.24 2.01
C TRP A 50 -4.94 -10.96 0.55
N ILE A 51 -5.54 -11.92 -0.16
CA ILE A 51 -5.95 -11.77 -1.57
C ILE A 51 -6.98 -10.65 -1.76
N ALA A 52 -7.65 -10.23 -0.69
CA ALA A 52 -8.61 -9.12 -0.71
C ALA A 52 -8.00 -7.84 -1.31
N ALA A 53 -6.80 -7.46 -0.88
CA ALA A 53 -6.14 -6.23 -1.30
C ALA A 53 -5.92 -6.14 -2.84
N PRO A 54 -5.23 -7.09 -3.50
CA PRO A 54 -5.06 -7.03 -4.94
C PRO A 54 -6.36 -7.20 -5.73
N LEU A 55 -7.30 -8.03 -5.30
CA LEU A 55 -8.55 -8.24 -6.04
C LEU A 55 -9.47 -7.02 -5.95
N THR A 56 -9.59 -6.40 -4.78
CA THR A 56 -10.39 -5.17 -4.65
C THR A 56 -9.75 -4.03 -5.43
N GLY A 57 -8.42 -3.90 -5.41
CA GLY A 57 -7.70 -2.92 -6.24
C GLY A 57 -7.99 -3.11 -7.74
N LEU A 58 -7.96 -4.36 -8.22
CA LEU A 58 -8.22 -4.68 -9.61
C LEU A 58 -9.66 -4.36 -10.06
N ILE A 59 -10.63 -4.62 -9.18
CA ILE A 59 -12.06 -4.51 -9.51
C ILE A 59 -12.61 -3.12 -9.16
N VAL A 60 -12.35 -2.64 -7.93
CA VAL A 60 -12.99 -1.43 -7.41
C VAL A 60 -12.41 -0.17 -8.02
N GLN A 61 -11.08 -0.07 -8.19
CA GLN A 61 -10.46 1.15 -8.71
C GLN A 61 -10.97 1.55 -10.10
N PRO A 62 -11.04 0.68 -11.12
CA PRO A 62 -11.58 1.05 -12.42
C PRO A 62 -13.05 1.44 -12.38
N ILE A 63 -13.85 0.73 -11.56
CA ILE A 63 -15.29 1.03 -11.41
C ILE A 63 -15.48 2.42 -10.79
N ILE A 64 -14.79 2.71 -9.71
CA ILE A 64 -14.89 3.99 -9.00
C ILE A 64 -14.29 5.13 -9.82
N GLY A 65 -13.17 4.90 -10.49
CA GLY A 65 -12.61 5.85 -11.44
C GLY A 65 -13.64 6.27 -12.48
N HIS A 66 -14.23 5.28 -13.16
CA HIS A 66 -15.29 5.48 -14.16
C HIS A 66 -16.51 6.22 -13.61
N LEU A 67 -17.03 5.78 -12.44
CA LEU A 67 -18.19 6.40 -11.82
C LEU A 67 -17.90 7.82 -11.37
N SER A 68 -16.78 8.07 -10.71
CA SER A 68 -16.41 9.39 -10.21
C SER A 68 -16.17 10.38 -11.34
N ASP A 69 -15.66 9.93 -12.50
CA ASP A 69 -15.50 10.77 -13.68
C ASP A 69 -16.83 11.25 -14.28
N ARG A 70 -17.91 10.54 -14.06
CA ARG A 70 -19.26 10.83 -14.57
C ARG A 70 -20.24 11.35 -13.54
N THR A 71 -19.76 11.60 -12.32
CA THR A 71 -20.56 12.17 -11.25
C THR A 71 -20.31 13.67 -11.16
N TRP A 72 -21.39 14.43 -11.03
CA TRP A 72 -21.36 15.84 -10.66
C TRP A 72 -22.55 16.18 -9.79
N HIS A 73 -22.30 16.79 -8.65
CA HIS A 73 -23.35 17.30 -7.76
C HIS A 73 -23.02 18.75 -7.34
N PRO A 74 -23.96 19.71 -7.43
CA PRO A 74 -23.68 21.12 -7.18
C PRO A 74 -23.07 21.46 -5.81
N ARG A 75 -23.45 20.69 -4.77
CA ARG A 75 -22.96 20.87 -3.39
C ARG A 75 -21.75 19.98 -3.05
N TRP A 76 -21.74 18.75 -3.56
CA TRP A 76 -20.75 17.74 -3.19
C TRP A 76 -19.60 17.59 -4.19
N GLY A 77 -19.71 18.21 -5.34
CA GLY A 77 -18.70 18.09 -6.40
C GLY A 77 -18.74 16.74 -7.10
N ARG A 78 -17.60 16.34 -7.64
CA ARG A 78 -17.38 15.15 -8.45
C ARG A 78 -16.79 14.00 -7.65
N ARG A 79 -15.75 14.28 -6.85
CA ARG A 79 -14.90 13.31 -6.15
C ARG A 79 -15.29 13.11 -4.68
N ARG A 80 -15.70 14.18 -4.01
CA ARG A 80 -15.97 14.19 -2.57
C ARG A 80 -17.03 13.19 -2.07
N PRO A 81 -18.12 12.88 -2.81
CA PRO A 81 -19.05 11.83 -2.39
C PRO A 81 -18.40 10.47 -2.18
N TYR A 82 -17.46 10.11 -3.07
CA TYR A 82 -16.74 8.83 -2.99
C TYR A 82 -15.77 8.81 -1.82
N PHE A 83 -15.11 9.95 -1.51
CA PHE A 83 -14.28 10.04 -0.30
C PHE A 83 -15.09 9.72 0.94
N LEU A 84 -16.27 10.34 1.06
CA LEU A 84 -17.12 10.17 2.23
C LEU A 84 -17.66 8.75 2.34
N ILE A 85 -18.15 8.16 1.25
CA ILE A 85 -18.66 6.78 1.24
C ILE A 85 -17.53 5.82 1.66
N GLY A 86 -16.35 5.93 1.03
CA GLY A 86 -15.21 5.09 1.39
C GLY A 86 -14.76 5.31 2.83
N ALA A 87 -14.76 6.57 3.33
CA ALA A 87 -14.39 6.87 4.72
C ALA A 87 -15.34 6.24 5.74
N VAL A 88 -16.65 6.34 5.51
CA VAL A 88 -17.65 5.72 6.39
C VAL A 88 -17.45 4.21 6.44
N LEU A 89 -17.38 3.56 5.29
CA LEU A 89 -17.23 2.10 5.22
C LEU A 89 -15.88 1.64 5.79
N SER A 90 -14.77 2.34 5.48
CA SER A 90 -13.44 2.01 6.01
C SER A 90 -13.38 2.19 7.53
N SER A 91 -13.97 3.27 8.05
CA SER A 91 -13.98 3.53 9.50
C SER A 91 -14.81 2.49 10.25
N VAL A 92 -15.96 2.09 9.69
CA VAL A 92 -16.77 1.00 10.24
C VAL A 92 -15.99 -0.32 10.20
N ALA A 93 -15.37 -0.66 9.08
CA ALA A 93 -14.59 -1.88 8.96
C ALA A 93 -13.39 -1.90 9.93
N LEU A 94 -12.63 -0.80 10.03
CA LEU A 94 -11.53 -0.68 10.99
C LEU A 94 -12.02 -0.85 12.44
N PHE A 95 -13.12 -0.18 12.80
CA PHE A 95 -13.64 -0.24 14.17
C PHE A 95 -14.07 -1.65 14.56
N PHE A 96 -14.79 -2.36 13.67
CA PHE A 96 -15.33 -3.67 13.97
C PHE A 96 -14.36 -4.83 13.71
N MET A 97 -13.29 -4.64 12.96
CA MET A 97 -12.33 -5.70 12.62
C MET A 97 -11.76 -6.44 13.85
N PRO A 98 -11.30 -5.77 14.93
CA PRO A 98 -10.79 -6.47 16.12
C PRO A 98 -11.86 -7.23 16.91
N TYR A 99 -13.14 -6.95 16.68
CA TYR A 99 -14.25 -7.70 17.29
C TYR A 99 -14.56 -9.01 16.56
N SER A 100 -13.76 -9.39 15.58
CA SER A 100 -13.93 -10.66 14.89
C SER A 100 -13.69 -11.82 15.84
N SER A 101 -14.69 -12.68 16.01
CA SER A 101 -14.61 -13.90 16.82
C SER A 101 -14.28 -15.14 16.00
N ALA A 102 -14.17 -15.00 14.68
CA ALA A 102 -13.85 -16.09 13.77
C ALA A 102 -13.04 -15.59 12.57
N LEU A 103 -12.21 -16.46 12.01
CA LEU A 103 -11.32 -16.14 10.89
C LEU A 103 -12.05 -15.56 9.67
N TRP A 104 -13.22 -16.14 9.31
CA TRP A 104 -14.01 -15.65 8.18
C TRP A 104 -14.56 -14.23 8.39
N MET A 105 -14.83 -13.82 9.64
CA MET A 105 -15.26 -12.45 9.95
C MET A 105 -14.12 -11.45 9.72
N ALA A 106 -12.93 -11.75 10.22
CA ALA A 106 -11.75 -10.91 10.01
C ALA A 106 -11.39 -10.79 8.52
N ALA A 107 -11.44 -11.90 7.78
CA ALA A 107 -11.28 -11.90 6.33
C ALA A 107 -12.36 -11.06 5.64
N GLY A 108 -13.63 -11.19 6.04
CA GLY A 108 -14.74 -10.39 5.50
C GLY A 108 -14.56 -8.89 5.77
N PHE A 109 -14.16 -8.49 6.96
CA PHE A 109 -13.84 -7.09 7.26
C PHE A 109 -12.64 -6.59 6.47
N LEU A 110 -11.62 -7.42 6.19
CA LEU A 110 -10.50 -7.03 5.33
C LEU A 110 -10.98 -6.75 3.90
N TRP A 111 -11.88 -7.58 3.33
CA TRP A 111 -12.49 -7.32 2.03
C TRP A 111 -13.25 -6.01 1.99
N VAL A 112 -14.06 -5.73 3.02
CA VAL A 112 -14.80 -4.46 3.13
C VAL A 112 -13.84 -3.28 3.26
N LEU A 113 -12.82 -3.41 4.09
CA LEU A 113 -11.82 -2.35 4.31
C LEU A 113 -11.07 -2.02 3.03
N ASP A 114 -10.49 -3.02 2.37
CA ASP A 114 -9.73 -2.82 1.13
C ASP A 114 -10.60 -2.25 0.00
N ALA A 115 -11.82 -2.75 -0.18
CA ALA A 115 -12.76 -2.19 -1.14
C ALA A 115 -13.07 -0.72 -0.84
N SER A 116 -13.33 -0.41 0.43
CA SER A 116 -13.70 0.94 0.89
C SER A 116 -12.54 1.94 0.78
N ILE A 117 -11.32 1.50 1.12
CA ILE A 117 -10.11 2.31 0.92
C ILE A 117 -9.95 2.64 -0.57
N ASN A 118 -10.13 1.68 -1.46
CA ASN A 118 -10.04 1.89 -2.91
C ASN A 118 -11.14 2.83 -3.42
N ILE A 119 -12.36 2.83 -2.83
CA ILE A 119 -13.42 3.79 -3.15
C ILE A 119 -12.98 5.22 -2.83
N SER A 120 -12.24 5.45 -1.73
CA SER A 120 -11.72 6.77 -1.38
C SER A 120 -10.47 7.14 -2.19
N MET A 121 -9.52 6.23 -2.33
CA MET A 121 -8.18 6.49 -2.81
C MET A 121 -8.14 6.90 -4.28
N GLU A 122 -8.91 6.24 -5.14
CA GLU A 122 -8.86 6.50 -6.59
C GLU A 122 -9.35 7.91 -6.95
N PRO A 123 -10.54 8.36 -6.50
CA PRO A 123 -10.96 9.73 -6.74
C PRO A 123 -10.06 10.77 -6.06
N PHE A 124 -9.38 10.39 -4.97
CA PHE A 124 -8.48 11.27 -4.25
C PHE A 124 -7.22 11.60 -5.08
N ARG A 125 -6.61 10.60 -5.72
CA ARG A 125 -5.50 10.78 -6.66
C ARG A 125 -5.90 11.69 -7.82
N ALA A 126 -7.09 11.48 -8.36
CA ALA A 126 -7.62 12.29 -9.44
C ALA A 126 -7.88 13.75 -9.02
N LEU A 127 -8.37 14.01 -7.81
CA LEU A 127 -8.63 15.36 -7.29
C LEU A 127 -7.37 16.24 -7.32
N VAL A 128 -6.23 15.68 -6.91
CA VAL A 128 -4.95 16.41 -6.89
C VAL A 128 -4.50 16.77 -8.30
N ALA A 129 -4.63 15.83 -9.24
CA ALA A 129 -4.31 16.09 -10.65
C ALA A 129 -5.26 17.12 -11.28
N ASP A 130 -6.55 17.08 -10.92
CA ASP A 130 -7.58 17.99 -11.45
C ASP A 130 -7.43 19.43 -10.94
N LYS A 131 -7.03 19.61 -9.67
CA LYS A 131 -7.00 20.94 -9.01
C LYS A 131 -5.67 21.68 -9.12
N LEU A 132 -4.56 20.98 -9.18
CA LEU A 132 -3.25 21.61 -9.17
C LEU A 132 -2.82 22.01 -10.59
N PRO A 133 -2.47 23.31 -10.80
CA PRO A 133 -1.79 23.74 -12.01
C PRO A 133 -0.47 22.98 -12.18
N ASP A 134 -0.03 22.80 -13.43
CA ASP A 134 1.17 22.01 -13.77
C ASP A 134 2.40 22.40 -12.95
N GLY A 135 2.58 23.70 -12.69
CA GLY A 135 3.69 24.21 -11.88
C GLY A 135 3.62 23.86 -10.40
N GLN A 136 2.46 23.44 -9.87
CA GLN A 136 2.28 23.06 -8.46
C GLN A 136 2.08 21.57 -8.25
N ARG A 137 1.91 20.77 -9.30
CA ARG A 137 1.68 19.31 -9.18
C ARG A 137 2.79 18.60 -8.43
N ASN A 138 4.05 18.88 -8.75
CA ASN A 138 5.19 18.28 -8.05
C ASN A 138 5.16 18.60 -6.56
N TYR A 139 4.84 19.84 -6.20
CA TYR A 139 4.72 20.25 -4.81
C TYR A 139 3.58 19.53 -4.07
N GLY A 140 2.43 19.38 -4.72
CA GLY A 140 1.31 18.61 -4.19
C GLY A 140 1.65 17.14 -3.92
N PHE A 141 2.33 16.48 -4.86
CA PHE A 141 2.77 15.10 -4.67
C PHE A 141 3.83 14.92 -3.58
N VAL A 142 4.75 15.88 -3.44
CA VAL A 142 5.72 15.88 -2.34
C VAL A 142 5.01 16.00 -0.99
N LEU A 143 4.03 16.89 -0.89
CA LEU A 143 3.24 17.07 0.33
C LEU A 143 2.41 15.82 0.68
N GLN A 144 1.82 15.16 -0.33
CA GLN A 144 1.16 13.88 -0.15
C GLN A 144 2.13 12.82 0.38
N THR A 145 3.31 12.71 -0.20
CA THR A 145 4.33 11.74 0.22
C THR A 145 4.75 11.98 1.69
N LEU A 146 4.84 13.24 2.12
CA LEU A 146 5.07 13.60 3.51
C LEU A 146 3.95 13.06 4.43
N ILE A 147 2.70 13.35 4.08
CA ILE A 147 1.51 12.92 4.85
C ILE A 147 1.44 11.39 4.90
N ILE A 148 1.69 10.72 3.77
CA ILE A 148 1.73 9.26 3.66
C ILE A 148 2.79 8.67 4.60
N GLY A 149 4.02 9.17 4.57
CA GLY A 149 5.11 8.66 5.40
C GLY A 149 4.86 8.83 6.90
N ILE A 150 4.39 10.02 7.31
CA ILE A 150 4.01 10.30 8.70
C ILE A 150 2.85 9.39 9.12
N GLY A 151 1.80 9.30 8.30
CA GLY A 151 0.63 8.47 8.60
C GLY A 151 0.98 7.00 8.77
N THR A 152 1.78 6.46 7.86
CA THR A 152 2.27 5.08 7.94
C THR A 152 3.05 4.83 9.23
N TRP A 153 3.99 5.72 9.57
CA TRP A 153 4.80 5.56 10.78
C TRP A 153 3.97 5.66 12.06
N VAL A 154 3.10 6.66 12.17
CA VAL A 154 2.25 6.83 13.36
C VAL A 154 1.33 5.63 13.53
N ALA A 155 0.63 5.22 12.48
CA ALA A 155 -0.33 4.11 12.54
C ALA A 155 0.35 2.76 12.86
N SER A 156 1.50 2.48 12.27
CA SER A 156 2.27 1.26 12.57
C SER A 156 2.79 1.20 14.01
N ASN A 157 3.00 2.37 14.64
CA ASN A 157 3.44 2.46 16.03
C ASN A 157 2.27 2.51 17.03
N LEU A 158 1.02 2.66 16.59
CA LEU A 158 -0.12 2.80 17.51
C LEU A 158 -0.23 1.69 18.55
N PRO A 159 -0.16 0.38 18.20
CA PRO A 159 -0.27 -0.67 19.22
C PRO A 159 0.82 -0.58 20.28
N TRP A 160 2.04 -0.24 19.88
CA TRP A 160 3.15 -0.01 20.82
C TRP A 160 2.92 1.25 21.67
N MET A 161 2.47 2.36 21.07
CA MET A 161 2.22 3.62 21.78
C MET A 161 1.12 3.48 22.84
N VAL A 162 0.00 2.87 22.48
CA VAL A 162 -1.11 2.68 23.44
C VAL A 162 -0.74 1.73 24.57
N THR A 163 0.07 0.70 24.29
CA THR A 163 0.62 -0.19 25.32
C THR A 163 1.50 0.59 26.31
N LYS A 164 2.33 1.51 25.83
CA LYS A 164 3.13 2.39 26.69
C LYS A 164 2.28 3.35 27.53
N LEU A 165 1.06 3.65 27.09
CA LEU A 165 0.08 4.45 27.84
C LEU A 165 -0.76 3.61 28.82
N GLY A 166 -0.47 2.31 28.97
CA GLY A 166 -1.11 1.43 29.94
C GLY A 166 -2.26 0.59 29.39
N VAL A 167 -2.49 0.58 28.06
CA VAL A 167 -3.47 -0.33 27.45
C VAL A 167 -2.90 -1.75 27.43
N ALA A 168 -3.71 -2.74 27.85
CA ALA A 168 -3.29 -4.14 27.88
C ALA A 168 -2.92 -4.65 26.48
N ASN A 169 -1.81 -5.39 26.42
CA ASN A 169 -1.35 -6.09 25.21
C ASN A 169 -1.38 -7.61 25.38
N GLU A 170 -1.94 -8.07 26.46
CA GLU A 170 -2.19 -9.46 26.79
C GLU A 170 -3.65 -9.80 26.44
N ALA A 171 -3.89 -11.02 26.00
CA ALA A 171 -5.22 -11.50 25.64
C ALA A 171 -5.34 -13.00 25.95
N GLY A 172 -6.56 -13.48 26.09
CA GLY A 172 -6.86 -14.90 26.24
C GLY A 172 -6.61 -15.69 24.95
N VAL A 173 -6.89 -16.99 25.03
CA VAL A 173 -6.80 -17.90 23.87
C VAL A 173 -7.80 -17.46 22.80
N GLY A 174 -7.30 -17.22 21.57
CA GLY A 174 -8.14 -16.78 20.46
C GLY A 174 -8.67 -15.35 20.57
N GLU A 175 -8.21 -14.58 21.56
CA GLU A 175 -8.62 -13.19 21.76
C GLU A 175 -7.59 -12.21 21.22
N ILE A 176 -8.09 -11.11 20.67
CA ILE A 176 -7.27 -10.01 20.16
C ILE A 176 -6.99 -9.04 21.32
N PRO A 177 -5.74 -8.57 21.51
CA PRO A 177 -5.41 -7.68 22.63
C PRO A 177 -6.07 -6.30 22.53
N ASP A 178 -6.36 -5.69 23.69
CA ASP A 178 -6.95 -4.33 23.79
C ASP A 178 -6.13 -3.28 23.06
N SER A 179 -4.80 -3.42 23.03
CA SER A 179 -3.91 -2.53 22.28
C SER A 179 -4.24 -2.47 20.79
N VAL A 180 -4.70 -3.57 20.21
CA VAL A 180 -5.16 -3.62 18.80
C VAL A 180 -6.53 -2.97 18.69
N PHE A 181 -7.48 -3.26 19.60
CA PHE A 181 -8.80 -2.61 19.61
C PHE A 181 -8.68 -1.08 19.64
N VAL A 182 -7.92 -0.55 20.59
CA VAL A 182 -7.72 0.89 20.75
C VAL A 182 -7.03 1.49 19.52
N SER A 183 -6.04 0.80 18.96
CA SER A 183 -5.33 1.27 17.75
C SER A 183 -6.25 1.34 16.55
N PHE A 184 -7.09 0.34 16.34
CA PHE A 184 -8.04 0.33 15.23
C PHE A 184 -9.16 1.35 15.43
N ALA A 185 -9.62 1.57 16.66
CA ALA A 185 -10.59 2.62 16.98
C ALA A 185 -10.02 4.02 16.71
N ILE A 186 -8.77 4.29 17.12
CA ILE A 186 -8.05 5.53 16.78
C ILE A 186 -7.90 5.64 15.25
N GLY A 187 -7.53 4.56 14.57
CA GLY A 187 -7.42 4.52 13.12
C GLY A 187 -8.72 4.85 12.40
N ALA A 188 -9.83 4.30 12.86
CA ALA A 188 -11.18 4.60 12.35
C ALA A 188 -11.53 6.09 12.53
N PHE A 189 -11.24 6.64 13.70
CA PHE A 189 -11.45 8.06 13.99
C PHE A 189 -10.58 8.97 13.11
N VAL A 190 -9.28 8.66 12.97
CA VAL A 190 -8.35 9.43 12.14
C VAL A 190 -8.73 9.33 10.67
N PHE A 191 -9.13 8.14 10.21
CA PHE A 191 -9.60 7.94 8.83
C PHE A 191 -10.79 8.86 8.53
N MET A 192 -11.83 8.78 9.36
CA MET A 192 -13.04 9.58 9.19
C MET A 192 -12.73 11.08 9.27
N SER A 193 -12.03 11.53 10.32
CA SER A 193 -11.78 12.94 10.55
C SER A 193 -10.91 13.58 9.48
N SER A 194 -9.86 12.89 9.02
CA SER A 194 -8.98 13.41 7.97
C SER A 194 -9.70 13.57 6.63
N ILE A 195 -10.56 12.61 6.27
CA ILE A 195 -11.39 12.72 5.06
C ILE A 195 -12.43 13.83 5.21
N LEU A 196 -13.09 13.95 6.36
CA LEU A 196 -14.06 15.04 6.61
C LEU A 196 -13.39 16.42 6.49
N ILE A 197 -12.19 16.60 7.05
CA ILE A 197 -11.42 17.84 6.89
C ILE A 197 -11.23 18.14 5.40
N THR A 198 -10.75 17.18 4.61
CA THR A 198 -10.57 17.38 3.17
C THR A 198 -11.90 17.66 2.46
N VAL A 199 -12.97 16.94 2.76
CA VAL A 199 -14.28 17.11 2.11
C VAL A 199 -14.87 18.49 2.38
N PHE A 200 -14.74 19.00 3.61
CA PHE A 200 -15.33 20.29 3.97
C PHE A 200 -14.44 21.50 3.64
N THR A 201 -13.13 21.32 3.54
CA THR A 201 -12.20 22.43 3.24
C THR A 201 -11.82 22.54 1.77
N THR A 202 -12.13 21.49 0.95
CA THR A 202 -11.81 21.47 -0.47
C THR A 202 -13.09 21.65 -1.30
N THR A 203 -13.10 22.63 -2.19
CA THR A 203 -14.18 22.85 -3.15
C THR A 203 -13.80 22.29 -4.52
N GLU A 204 -14.76 21.75 -5.23
CA GLU A 204 -14.60 21.33 -6.63
C GLU A 204 -15.34 22.28 -7.55
N GLU A 205 -14.74 22.58 -8.71
CA GLU A 205 -15.38 23.43 -9.74
C GLU A 205 -16.22 22.55 -10.68
N PRO A 206 -17.33 23.10 -11.22
CA PRO A 206 -18.12 22.37 -12.22
C PRO A 206 -17.28 22.10 -13.47
N PRO A 207 -17.62 21.03 -14.22
CA PRO A 207 -17.02 20.79 -15.52
C PRO A 207 -17.11 22.06 -16.41
N ALA A 208 -16.02 22.37 -17.10
CA ALA A 208 -15.93 23.57 -17.91
C ALA A 208 -17.00 23.62 -19.04
N ASP A 209 -17.39 22.45 -19.54
CA ASP A 209 -18.47 22.25 -20.51
C ASP A 209 -19.42 21.17 -19.98
N MET A 210 -20.56 21.63 -19.44
CA MET A 210 -21.59 20.74 -18.87
C MET A 210 -22.32 19.94 -19.97
N ASP A 211 -22.46 20.50 -21.17
CA ASP A 211 -23.14 19.81 -22.28
C ASP A 211 -22.25 18.69 -22.83
N ALA A 212 -20.94 18.94 -22.96
CA ALA A 212 -19.98 17.91 -23.33
C ALA A 212 -19.90 16.82 -22.25
N PHE A 213 -19.94 17.20 -20.95
CA PHE A 213 -19.96 16.27 -19.84
C PHE A 213 -21.20 15.37 -19.85
N GLN A 214 -22.39 15.92 -20.09
CA GLN A 214 -23.63 15.14 -20.18
C GLN A 214 -23.62 14.21 -21.39
N LYS A 215 -23.19 14.68 -22.56
CA LYS A 215 -23.04 13.84 -23.76
C LYS A 215 -22.06 12.69 -23.54
N ALA A 216 -20.91 12.95 -22.89
CA ALA A 216 -19.94 11.91 -22.57
C ALA A 216 -20.51 10.88 -21.57
N LYS A 217 -21.36 11.31 -20.63
CA LYS A 217 -22.06 10.44 -19.71
C LYS A 217 -23.08 9.53 -20.41
N GLU A 218 -23.82 10.06 -21.40
CA GLU A 218 -24.82 9.32 -22.18
C GLU A 218 -24.17 8.37 -23.21
N GLN A 219 -23.05 8.78 -23.79
CA GLN A 219 -22.30 8.00 -24.77
C GLN A 219 -21.37 6.94 -24.15
N SER A 220 -21.44 6.71 -22.84
CA SER A 220 -20.56 5.74 -22.18
C SER A 220 -20.67 4.37 -22.87
N ARG A 221 -19.62 4.01 -23.59
CA ARG A 221 -19.46 2.69 -24.24
C ARG A 221 -19.53 1.62 -23.15
N GLY A 222 -20.33 0.58 -23.37
CA GLY A 222 -20.46 -0.53 -22.42
C GLY A 222 -19.12 -1.21 -22.12
N PHE A 223 -19.06 -1.96 -21.02
CA PHE A 223 -17.87 -2.68 -20.55
C PHE A 223 -17.13 -3.48 -21.64
N GLY A 224 -17.84 -4.01 -22.67
CA GLY A 224 -17.25 -4.77 -23.75
C GLY A 224 -16.30 -3.98 -24.65
N ALA A 225 -16.58 -2.68 -24.90
CA ALA A 225 -15.70 -1.86 -25.73
C ALA A 225 -14.36 -1.56 -25.04
N GLY A 226 -14.38 -1.33 -23.72
CA GLY A 226 -13.17 -1.15 -22.92
C GLY A 226 -12.29 -2.41 -22.88
N PHE A 227 -12.89 -3.58 -22.81
CA PHE A 227 -12.15 -4.84 -22.84
C PHE A 227 -11.42 -5.05 -24.17
N ILE A 228 -12.08 -4.76 -25.30
CA ILE A 228 -11.47 -4.88 -26.65
C ILE A 228 -10.29 -3.89 -26.78
N GLU A 229 -10.44 -2.68 -26.25
CA GLU A 229 -9.39 -1.66 -26.28
C GLU A 229 -8.16 -2.09 -25.46
N ILE A 230 -8.38 -2.64 -24.26
CA ILE A 230 -7.32 -3.21 -23.40
C ILE A 230 -6.59 -4.34 -24.11
N MET A 231 -7.32 -5.30 -24.69
CA MET A 231 -6.72 -6.42 -25.42
C MET A 231 -5.95 -5.98 -26.66
N GLY A 232 -6.45 -4.94 -27.35
CA GLY A 232 -5.74 -4.29 -28.47
C GLY A 232 -4.43 -3.65 -28.01
N PHE A 233 -4.45 -2.94 -26.87
CA PHE A 233 -3.26 -2.33 -26.29
C PHE A 233 -2.22 -3.36 -25.85
N ILE A 234 -2.65 -4.46 -25.20
CA ILE A 234 -1.75 -5.55 -24.77
C ILE A 234 -0.98 -6.13 -25.95
N ARG A 235 -1.62 -6.28 -27.12
CA ARG A 235 -0.95 -6.77 -28.35
C ARG A 235 0.08 -5.81 -28.93
N SER A 236 -0.10 -4.52 -28.70
CA SER A 236 0.79 -3.47 -29.20
C SER A 236 1.63 -2.81 -28.08
N MET A 237 1.80 -3.53 -26.96
CA MET A 237 2.48 -3.01 -25.77
C MET A 237 3.93 -2.60 -26.08
N PRO A 238 4.37 -1.39 -25.67
CA PRO A 238 5.76 -0.97 -25.85
C PRO A 238 6.75 -1.93 -25.16
N PRO A 239 7.90 -2.24 -25.78
CA PRO A 239 8.89 -3.14 -25.18
C PRO A 239 9.37 -2.75 -23.78
N VAL A 240 9.45 -1.44 -23.53
CA VAL A 240 9.81 -0.91 -22.19
C VAL A 240 8.78 -1.31 -21.13
N MET A 241 7.50 -1.31 -21.48
CA MET A 241 6.44 -1.71 -20.56
C MET A 241 6.54 -3.19 -20.17
N ILE A 242 6.88 -4.06 -21.10
CA ILE A 242 7.10 -5.50 -20.83
C ILE A 242 8.29 -5.68 -19.89
N LYS A 243 9.40 -4.99 -20.16
CA LYS A 243 10.60 -5.04 -19.30
C LYS A 243 10.32 -4.52 -17.89
N LEU A 244 9.64 -3.37 -17.78
CA LEU A 244 9.19 -2.82 -16.50
C LEU A 244 8.15 -3.73 -15.82
N GLY A 245 7.30 -4.40 -16.59
CA GLY A 245 6.36 -5.39 -16.09
C GLY A 245 7.05 -6.53 -15.36
N ALA A 246 8.16 -7.05 -15.90
CA ALA A 246 8.96 -8.06 -15.24
C ALA A 246 9.60 -7.53 -13.92
N VAL A 247 10.11 -6.30 -13.94
CA VAL A 247 10.62 -5.64 -12.71
C VAL A 247 9.50 -5.50 -11.67
N GLN A 248 8.33 -5.04 -12.07
CA GLN A 248 7.18 -4.87 -11.19
C GLN A 248 6.69 -6.20 -10.63
N PHE A 249 6.73 -7.28 -11.43
CA PHE A 249 6.32 -8.59 -10.96
C PHE A 249 7.10 -9.01 -9.72
N PHE A 250 8.42 -9.03 -9.79
CA PHE A 250 9.26 -9.43 -8.66
C PHE A 250 9.22 -8.43 -7.50
N SER A 251 9.09 -7.14 -7.80
CA SER A 251 9.00 -6.11 -6.77
C SER A 251 7.71 -6.22 -5.94
N TRP A 252 6.56 -6.34 -6.59
CA TRP A 252 5.27 -6.45 -5.89
C TRP A 252 5.07 -7.81 -5.23
N PHE A 253 5.64 -8.88 -5.80
CA PHE A 253 5.71 -10.18 -5.14
C PHE A 253 6.45 -10.08 -3.80
N ALA A 254 7.60 -9.39 -3.77
CA ALA A 254 8.38 -9.18 -2.56
C ALA A 254 7.61 -8.39 -1.47
N PHE A 255 6.97 -7.29 -1.85
CA PHE A 255 6.21 -6.49 -0.89
C PHE A 255 4.96 -7.20 -0.39
N PHE A 256 4.26 -7.94 -1.24
CA PHE A 256 3.14 -8.77 -0.79
C PHE A 256 3.59 -9.86 0.18
N THR A 257 4.75 -10.46 -0.07
CA THR A 257 5.38 -11.42 0.87
C THR A 257 5.66 -10.76 2.21
N MET A 258 6.19 -9.54 2.23
CA MET A 258 6.40 -8.78 3.46
C MET A 258 5.10 -8.55 4.23
N TRP A 259 4.06 -8.03 3.58
CA TRP A 259 2.80 -7.74 4.27
C TRP A 259 2.13 -8.98 4.83
N SER A 260 2.22 -10.10 4.13
CA SER A 260 1.65 -11.38 4.59
C SER A 260 2.47 -12.01 5.71
N TYR A 261 3.80 -12.02 5.57
CA TYR A 261 4.68 -12.87 6.38
C TYR A 261 5.59 -12.14 7.37
N ALA A 262 5.71 -10.80 7.34
CA ALA A 262 6.65 -10.12 8.24
C ALA A 262 6.34 -10.43 9.72
N THR A 263 5.06 -10.38 10.13
CA THR A 263 4.70 -10.68 11.51
C THR A 263 4.99 -12.13 11.87
N PRO A 264 4.45 -13.17 11.21
CA PRO A 264 4.74 -14.56 11.59
C PRO A 264 6.24 -14.89 11.51
N ALA A 265 6.94 -14.46 10.47
CA ALA A 265 8.35 -14.77 10.28
C ALA A 265 9.26 -14.12 11.34
N LEU A 266 9.05 -12.85 11.62
CA LEU A 266 9.93 -12.11 12.54
C LEU A 266 9.62 -12.39 14.01
N THR A 267 8.36 -12.60 14.40
CA THR A 267 8.03 -12.99 15.78
C THR A 267 8.61 -14.35 16.11
N GLU A 268 8.52 -15.30 15.19
CA GLU A 268 9.03 -16.66 15.41
C GLU A 268 10.56 -16.71 15.39
N PHE A 269 11.19 -16.13 14.39
CA PHE A 269 12.63 -16.27 14.18
C PHE A 269 13.45 -15.23 14.95
N VAL A 270 13.17 -13.94 14.78
CA VAL A 270 13.98 -12.86 15.37
C VAL A 270 13.70 -12.69 16.85
N PHE A 271 12.43 -12.71 17.24
CA PHE A 271 12.03 -12.54 18.63
C PHE A 271 11.94 -13.86 19.40
N GLN A 272 11.98 -15.01 18.74
CA GLN A 272 11.79 -16.35 19.33
C GLN A 272 10.51 -16.42 20.17
N ALA A 273 9.48 -15.72 19.73
CA ALA A 273 8.18 -15.60 20.37
C ALA A 273 7.05 -15.97 19.38
N PRO A 274 6.96 -17.27 18.96
CA PRO A 274 5.86 -17.71 18.11
C PRO A 274 4.53 -17.64 18.85
N LEU A 275 3.42 -17.58 18.12
CA LEU A 275 2.09 -17.69 18.73
C LEU A 275 1.97 -19.05 19.44
N PRO A 276 1.67 -19.09 20.75
CA PRO A 276 1.56 -20.35 21.48
C PRO A 276 0.28 -21.11 21.09
N MET A 277 0.37 -22.44 21.01
CA MET A 277 -0.79 -23.30 20.86
C MET A 277 -1.60 -23.34 22.16
N GLU A 278 -2.91 -23.56 22.07
CA GLU A 278 -3.78 -23.75 23.21
C GLU A 278 -3.30 -24.93 24.09
N GLY A 279 -3.36 -24.77 25.42
CA GLY A 279 -2.95 -25.80 26.35
C GLY A 279 -1.43 -25.93 26.61
N VAL A 280 -0.61 -25.10 25.98
CA VAL A 280 0.84 -25.09 26.24
C VAL A 280 1.14 -24.53 27.64
N VAL A 281 2.12 -25.15 28.31
CA VAL A 281 2.61 -24.66 29.61
C VAL A 281 3.05 -23.20 29.49
N GLN A 282 2.64 -22.37 30.45
CA GLN A 282 2.90 -20.91 30.44
C GLN A 282 2.29 -20.16 29.23
N TYR A 283 1.08 -20.56 28.82
CA TYR A 283 0.41 -19.96 27.67
C TYR A 283 0.36 -18.41 27.76
N GLU A 284 -0.07 -17.86 28.89
CA GLU A 284 -0.20 -16.42 29.10
C GLU A 284 1.12 -15.69 28.89
N ALA A 285 2.23 -16.19 29.49
CA ALA A 285 3.55 -15.57 29.31
C ALA A 285 4.05 -15.64 27.87
N LYS A 286 3.82 -16.77 27.18
CA LYS A 286 4.19 -16.93 25.75
C LYS A 286 3.34 -16.07 24.85
N ASN A 287 2.05 -15.94 25.12
CA ASN A 287 1.14 -15.09 24.36
C ASN A 287 1.49 -13.59 24.57
N ALA A 288 1.82 -13.19 25.79
CA ALA A 288 2.32 -11.84 26.08
C ALA A 288 3.61 -11.55 25.29
N ALA A 289 4.55 -12.49 25.23
CA ALA A 289 5.79 -12.36 24.46
C ALA A 289 5.51 -12.23 22.96
N PHE A 290 4.64 -13.07 22.39
CA PHE A 290 4.20 -12.97 20.99
C PHE A 290 3.60 -11.59 20.70
N ASN A 291 2.69 -11.13 21.54
CA ASN A 291 2.00 -9.84 21.35
C ASN A 291 2.97 -8.65 21.46
N ALA A 292 3.97 -8.71 22.36
CA ALA A 292 5.02 -7.70 22.44
C ALA A 292 5.93 -7.70 21.20
N ALA A 293 6.29 -8.90 20.72
CA ALA A 293 7.06 -9.06 19.48
C ALA A 293 6.29 -8.52 18.26
N ALA A 294 5.01 -8.84 18.13
CA ALA A 294 4.16 -8.35 17.03
C ALA A 294 4.06 -6.81 17.01
N ASN A 295 3.91 -6.18 18.19
CA ASN A 295 3.95 -4.71 18.28
C ASN A 295 5.32 -4.15 17.83
N SER A 296 6.40 -4.83 18.17
CA SER A 296 7.76 -4.42 17.78
C SER A 296 7.99 -4.57 16.28
N VAL A 297 7.48 -5.64 15.67
CA VAL A 297 7.51 -5.84 14.21
C VAL A 297 6.71 -4.75 13.50
N SER A 298 5.48 -4.46 13.93
CA SER A 298 4.64 -3.41 13.36
C SER A 298 5.33 -2.04 13.46
N SER A 299 5.93 -1.72 14.61
CA SER A 299 6.70 -0.50 14.81
C SER A 299 7.91 -0.41 13.87
N ALA A 300 8.68 -1.49 13.71
CA ALA A 300 9.81 -1.54 12.80
C ALA A 300 9.36 -1.38 11.33
N MET A 301 8.26 -2.04 10.95
CA MET A 301 7.67 -1.86 9.62
C MET A 301 7.33 -0.38 9.35
N GLY A 302 6.82 0.37 10.32
CA GLY A 302 6.53 1.79 10.14
C GLY A 302 7.70 2.62 9.62
N VAL A 303 8.94 2.17 9.86
CA VAL A 303 10.15 2.87 9.41
C VAL A 303 10.28 2.88 7.89
N TYR A 304 9.77 1.86 7.17
CA TYR A 304 9.82 1.91 5.70
C TYR A 304 9.02 3.09 5.12
N GLY A 305 7.93 3.50 5.77
CA GLY A 305 7.16 4.68 5.39
C GLY A 305 7.97 5.97 5.52
N LEU A 306 8.67 6.16 6.66
CA LEU A 306 9.53 7.32 6.89
C LEU A 306 10.72 7.37 5.93
N SER A 307 11.40 6.25 5.72
CA SER A 307 12.56 6.20 4.82
C SER A 307 12.14 6.40 3.36
N SER A 308 10.99 5.88 2.95
CA SER A 308 10.41 6.16 1.63
C SER A 308 10.10 7.65 1.44
N MET A 309 9.52 8.29 2.45
CA MET A 309 9.28 9.74 2.45
C MET A 309 10.59 10.52 2.33
N ALA A 310 11.57 10.21 3.19
CA ALA A 310 12.88 10.86 3.14
C ALA A 310 13.56 10.70 1.77
N PHE A 311 13.50 9.50 1.21
CA PHE A 311 14.02 9.19 -0.12
C PHE A 311 13.32 10.02 -1.21
N ALA A 312 12.00 10.10 -1.21
CA ALA A 312 11.24 10.90 -2.18
C ALA A 312 11.59 12.39 -2.09
N LEU A 313 11.72 12.93 -0.87
CA LEU A 313 12.16 14.31 -0.65
C LEU A 313 13.57 14.57 -1.18
N LEU A 314 14.52 13.70 -0.88
CA LEU A 314 15.90 13.80 -1.37
C LEU A 314 15.95 13.73 -2.90
N LEU A 315 15.19 12.81 -3.52
CA LEU A 315 15.11 12.73 -4.97
C LEU A 315 14.49 14.00 -5.58
N SER A 316 13.47 14.57 -4.98
CA SER A 316 12.86 15.83 -5.44
C SER A 316 13.86 16.98 -5.42
N ILE A 317 14.65 17.11 -4.34
CA ILE A 317 15.70 18.14 -4.23
C ILE A 317 16.83 17.89 -5.24
N TRP A 318 17.22 16.62 -5.40
CA TRP A 318 18.32 16.28 -6.33
C TRP A 318 17.92 16.54 -7.78
N THR A 319 16.71 16.10 -8.19
CA THR A 319 16.20 16.29 -9.57
C THR A 319 16.01 17.75 -9.94
N SER A 320 15.73 18.63 -8.99
CA SER A 320 15.63 20.06 -9.23
C SER A 320 16.99 20.71 -9.56
N ARG A 321 18.08 20.08 -9.20
CA ARG A 321 19.46 20.63 -9.37
C ARG A 321 20.28 19.90 -10.43
N ARG A 322 20.06 18.60 -10.60
CA ARG A 322 20.84 17.72 -11.49
C ARG A 322 19.91 16.71 -12.15
N GLY A 323 20.25 16.30 -13.36
CA GLY A 323 19.55 15.20 -14.04
C GLY A 323 19.68 13.90 -13.23
N LEU A 324 18.61 13.13 -13.13
CA LEU A 324 18.57 11.84 -12.45
C LEU A 324 18.48 10.72 -13.49
N ASP A 325 19.41 9.77 -13.40
CA ASP A 325 19.28 8.51 -14.15
C ASP A 325 18.29 7.59 -13.41
N ARG A 326 17.03 7.60 -13.88
CA ARG A 326 15.90 6.86 -13.26
C ARG A 326 16.18 5.37 -13.17
N ARG A 327 16.86 4.81 -14.18
CA ARG A 327 17.20 3.40 -14.25
C ARG A 327 18.18 2.98 -13.14
N TRP A 328 19.28 3.70 -12.98
CA TRP A 328 20.27 3.41 -11.94
C TRP A 328 19.71 3.68 -10.54
N THR A 329 18.94 4.73 -10.37
CA THR A 329 18.27 5.03 -9.10
C THR A 329 17.33 3.91 -8.70
N HIS A 330 16.53 3.40 -9.65
CA HIS A 330 15.60 2.30 -9.39
C HIS A 330 16.35 1.00 -9.05
N LEU A 331 17.38 0.65 -9.83
CA LEU A 331 18.20 -0.53 -9.57
C LEU A 331 18.82 -0.52 -8.16
N VAL A 332 19.52 0.57 -7.82
CA VAL A 332 20.19 0.70 -6.51
C VAL A 332 19.16 0.62 -5.38
N SER A 333 18.02 1.29 -5.52
CA SER A 333 16.95 1.26 -4.50
C SER A 333 16.39 -0.15 -4.30
N LEU A 334 16.13 -0.89 -5.38
CA LEU A 334 15.61 -2.27 -5.31
C LEU A 334 16.63 -3.22 -4.65
N VAL A 335 17.91 -3.12 -5.04
CA VAL A 335 18.98 -3.92 -4.43
C VAL A 335 19.12 -3.60 -2.95
N MET A 336 19.12 -2.32 -2.57
CA MET A 336 19.18 -1.92 -1.16
C MET A 336 18.00 -2.45 -0.36
N GLY A 337 16.77 -2.38 -0.90
CA GLY A 337 15.59 -2.97 -0.27
C GLY A 337 15.69 -4.49 -0.14
N GLY A 338 16.23 -5.17 -1.17
CA GLY A 338 16.49 -6.61 -1.14
C GLY A 338 17.49 -6.99 -0.05
N LEU A 339 18.58 -6.25 0.08
CA LEU A 339 19.54 -6.42 1.18
C LEU A 339 18.90 -6.13 2.55
N GLY A 340 17.96 -5.18 2.61
CA GLY A 340 17.14 -4.93 3.80
C GLY A 340 16.39 -6.17 4.25
N PHE A 341 15.69 -6.86 3.34
CA PHE A 341 15.00 -8.11 3.66
C PHE A 341 15.96 -9.23 4.05
N ILE A 342 17.03 -9.43 3.29
CA ILE A 342 18.05 -10.47 3.58
C ILE A 342 18.68 -10.25 4.95
N SER A 343 18.91 -8.99 5.35
CA SER A 343 19.51 -8.68 6.65
C SER A 343 18.68 -9.12 7.84
N MET A 344 17.37 -9.32 7.68
CA MET A 344 16.47 -9.79 8.75
C MET A 344 16.83 -11.20 9.24
N MET A 345 17.52 -12.00 8.43
CA MET A 345 17.99 -13.34 8.80
C MET A 345 19.14 -13.35 9.82
N TRP A 346 19.77 -12.22 10.08
CA TRP A 346 20.93 -12.15 10.99
C TRP A 346 20.58 -11.59 12.37
N TRP A 347 19.34 -11.13 12.56
CA TRP A 347 18.96 -10.56 13.83
C TRP A 347 18.48 -11.62 14.81
N THR A 348 18.89 -11.44 16.07
CA THR A 348 18.52 -12.27 17.21
C THR A 348 17.69 -11.44 18.19
N PRO A 349 17.09 -12.04 19.23
CA PRO A 349 16.32 -11.27 20.21
C PRO A 349 17.07 -10.07 20.80
N GLU A 350 18.39 -10.20 21.05
CA GLU A 350 19.23 -9.14 21.59
C GLU A 350 19.44 -8.00 20.59
N SER A 351 19.44 -8.31 19.30
CA SER A 351 19.66 -7.37 18.20
C SER A 351 18.39 -6.99 17.41
N ALA A 352 17.22 -7.45 17.87
CA ALA A 352 15.94 -7.22 17.19
C ALA A 352 15.62 -5.74 16.91
N GLY A 353 16.15 -4.83 17.73
CA GLY A 353 16.07 -3.39 17.47
C GLY A 353 16.67 -2.93 16.14
N ASN A 354 17.52 -3.75 15.51
CA ASN A 354 18.10 -3.46 14.20
C ASN A 354 17.11 -3.70 13.03
N LEU A 355 15.99 -4.38 13.24
CA LEU A 355 14.92 -4.50 12.24
C LEU A 355 14.52 -3.15 11.63
N LYS A 356 14.57 -2.07 12.41
CA LYS A 356 14.31 -0.71 11.91
C LYS A 356 15.23 -0.31 10.76
N TRP A 357 16.49 -0.73 10.75
CA TRP A 357 17.45 -0.44 9.68
C TRP A 357 17.16 -1.30 8.45
N SER A 358 16.77 -2.57 8.65
CA SER A 358 16.30 -3.44 7.58
C SER A 358 15.11 -2.82 6.87
N PHE A 359 14.09 -2.39 7.61
CA PHE A 359 12.91 -1.72 7.05
C PHE A 359 13.23 -0.34 6.47
N ALA A 360 14.22 0.38 7.00
CA ALA A 360 14.67 1.62 6.38
C ALA A 360 15.22 1.40 4.96
N LEU A 361 15.98 0.34 4.74
CA LEU A 361 16.45 -0.06 3.40
C LEU A 361 15.29 -0.48 2.50
N VAL A 362 14.34 -1.24 3.01
CA VAL A 362 13.12 -1.63 2.29
C VAL A 362 12.33 -0.40 1.83
N GLY A 363 12.27 0.65 2.64
CA GLY A 363 11.59 1.89 2.29
C GLY A 363 12.21 2.64 1.10
N LEU A 364 13.53 2.49 0.84
CA LEU A 364 14.15 3.03 -0.37
C LEU A 364 13.57 2.36 -1.63
N ALA A 365 13.42 1.03 -1.61
CA ALA A 365 12.78 0.29 -2.68
C ALA A 365 11.32 0.73 -2.86
N TRP A 366 10.57 0.85 -1.77
CA TRP A 366 9.18 1.30 -1.80
C TRP A 366 9.01 2.67 -2.46
N GLY A 367 9.77 3.68 -2.04
CA GLY A 367 9.75 5.01 -2.62
C GLY A 367 10.09 5.02 -4.11
N SER A 368 11.06 4.18 -4.51
CA SER A 368 11.46 4.05 -5.90
C SER A 368 10.39 3.33 -6.74
N MET A 369 9.75 2.28 -6.22
CA MET A 369 8.68 1.54 -6.91
C MET A 369 7.45 2.40 -7.20
N LEU A 370 7.13 3.33 -6.30
CA LEU A 370 6.00 4.24 -6.47
C LEU A 370 6.28 5.38 -7.46
N SER A 371 7.51 5.59 -7.89
CA SER A 371 7.87 6.75 -8.70
C SER A 371 8.61 6.40 -9.99
N MET A 372 9.69 5.61 -9.94
CA MET A 372 10.59 5.41 -11.07
C MET A 372 9.96 4.67 -12.26
N PRO A 373 9.23 3.54 -12.09
CA PRO A 373 8.62 2.84 -13.21
C PRO A 373 7.64 3.70 -13.99
N TYR A 374 6.82 4.48 -13.30
CA TYR A 374 5.87 5.40 -13.93
C TYR A 374 6.57 6.52 -14.69
N ALA A 375 7.65 7.06 -14.12
CA ALA A 375 8.44 8.10 -14.78
C ALA A 375 9.21 7.58 -16.00
N MET A 376 9.62 6.30 -16.01
CA MET A 376 10.24 5.65 -17.17
C MET A 376 9.21 5.32 -18.26
N LEU A 377 8.01 4.91 -17.84
CA LEU A 377 6.94 4.53 -18.76
C LEU A 377 6.31 5.74 -19.46
N SER A 378 6.18 6.87 -18.76
CA SER A 378 5.48 8.06 -19.26
C SER A 378 6.09 8.66 -20.53
N GLY A 379 7.38 8.41 -20.79
CA GLY A 379 8.06 8.83 -22.03
C GLY A 379 7.83 7.91 -23.23
N ALA A 380 7.38 6.66 -22.99
CA ALA A 380 7.31 5.62 -24.01
C ALA A 380 5.87 5.27 -24.44
N VAL A 381 4.87 5.79 -23.78
CA VAL A 381 3.44 5.55 -24.09
C VAL A 381 2.86 6.78 -24.78
N ASP A 382 2.16 6.55 -25.89
CA ASP A 382 1.41 7.59 -26.58
C ASP A 382 0.47 8.33 -25.61
N PRO A 383 0.56 9.68 -25.50
CA PRO A 383 -0.31 10.47 -24.63
C PRO A 383 -1.82 10.18 -24.82
N GLN A 384 -2.25 9.86 -26.05
CA GLN A 384 -3.66 9.54 -26.33
C GLN A 384 -4.10 8.18 -25.72
N LYS A 385 -3.15 7.26 -25.52
CA LYS A 385 -3.37 5.91 -24.95
C LYS A 385 -2.87 5.78 -23.51
N MET A 386 -2.44 6.88 -22.89
CA MET A 386 -1.83 6.88 -21.56
C MET A 386 -2.75 6.24 -20.51
N GLY A 387 -4.05 6.53 -20.52
CA GLY A 387 -5.02 5.96 -19.57
C GLY A 387 -5.10 4.44 -19.66
N VAL A 388 -5.25 3.88 -20.87
CA VAL A 388 -5.28 2.42 -21.09
C VAL A 388 -3.91 1.82 -20.76
N GLY A 389 -2.82 2.48 -21.15
CA GLY A 389 -1.46 2.05 -20.85
C GLY A 389 -1.20 1.93 -19.35
N MET A 390 -1.61 2.91 -18.55
CA MET A 390 -1.48 2.87 -17.10
C MET A 390 -2.36 1.80 -16.46
N GLY A 391 -3.57 1.60 -16.99
CA GLY A 391 -4.45 0.51 -16.57
C GLY A 391 -3.84 -0.88 -16.80
N VAL A 392 -3.25 -1.10 -17.98
CA VAL A 392 -2.54 -2.35 -18.29
C VAL A 392 -1.28 -2.48 -17.42
N PHE A 393 -0.55 -1.39 -17.19
CA PHE A 393 0.62 -1.42 -16.30
C PHE A 393 0.25 -1.77 -14.86
N ASN A 394 -0.93 -1.36 -14.39
CA ASN A 394 -1.42 -1.76 -13.06
C ASN A 394 -1.64 -3.28 -12.93
N MET A 395 -1.87 -4.00 -14.03
CA MET A 395 -1.94 -5.47 -14.00
C MET A 395 -0.62 -6.11 -13.56
N PHE A 396 0.53 -5.50 -13.91
CA PHE A 396 1.84 -5.95 -13.44
C PHE A 396 2.09 -5.69 -11.95
N ILE A 397 1.24 -4.90 -11.31
CA ILE A 397 1.20 -4.70 -9.86
C ILE A 397 0.35 -5.77 -9.19
N VAL A 398 -0.82 -6.06 -9.77
CA VAL A 398 -1.84 -6.91 -9.14
C VAL A 398 -1.58 -8.40 -9.37
N ILE A 399 -1.19 -8.79 -10.59
CA ILE A 399 -0.95 -10.21 -10.92
C ILE A 399 0.08 -10.88 -10.00
N PRO A 400 1.27 -10.29 -9.74
CA PRO A 400 2.24 -10.92 -8.85
C PRO A 400 1.72 -11.10 -7.42
N GLN A 401 0.88 -10.19 -6.92
CA GLN A 401 0.26 -10.32 -5.61
C GLN A 401 -0.77 -11.46 -5.59
N ILE A 402 -1.56 -11.62 -6.66
CA ILE A 402 -2.48 -12.76 -6.80
C ILE A 402 -1.70 -14.06 -6.87
N VAL A 403 -0.63 -14.15 -7.65
CA VAL A 403 0.25 -15.33 -7.73
C VAL A 403 0.84 -15.65 -6.35
N ALA A 404 1.30 -14.65 -5.63
CA ALA A 404 1.82 -14.77 -4.28
C ALA A 404 0.75 -15.32 -3.31
N ALA A 405 -0.45 -14.75 -3.35
CA ALA A 405 -1.59 -15.13 -2.50
C ALA A 405 -2.09 -16.56 -2.77
N LEU A 406 -2.11 -16.99 -4.03
CA LEU A 406 -2.57 -18.33 -4.44
C LEU A 406 -1.54 -19.45 -4.18
N GLY A 407 -0.57 -19.23 -3.33
CA GLY A 407 0.41 -20.24 -2.92
C GLY A 407 1.80 -20.06 -3.55
N GLY A 408 2.01 -19.04 -4.39
CA GLY A 408 3.31 -18.80 -5.03
C GLY A 408 4.43 -18.57 -4.02
N ILE A 409 4.15 -17.91 -2.89
CA ILE A 409 5.12 -17.71 -1.80
C ILE A 409 5.47 -19.07 -1.19
N ASN A 410 4.45 -19.83 -0.75
CA ASN A 410 4.63 -21.12 -0.08
C ASN A 410 5.39 -22.11 -0.94
N TRP A 411 5.01 -22.20 -2.22
CA TRP A 411 5.72 -23.04 -3.17
C TRP A 411 7.18 -22.61 -3.34
N ALA A 412 7.43 -21.33 -3.51
CA ALA A 412 8.78 -20.84 -3.80
C ALA A 412 9.74 -21.03 -2.63
N TYR A 413 9.38 -20.60 -1.40
CA TYR A 413 10.33 -20.71 -0.29
C TYR A 413 10.52 -22.17 0.16
N LYS A 414 9.44 -22.95 0.26
CA LYS A 414 9.52 -24.37 0.68
C LYS A 414 10.30 -25.22 -0.31
N THR A 415 10.17 -24.94 -1.62
CA THR A 415 10.87 -25.71 -2.66
C THR A 415 12.36 -25.36 -2.76
N PHE A 416 12.72 -24.07 -2.63
CA PHE A 416 14.06 -23.61 -2.98
C PHE A 416 14.91 -23.16 -1.80
N LEU A 417 14.29 -22.75 -0.66
CA LEU A 417 14.99 -22.11 0.44
C LEU A 417 14.90 -22.90 1.76
N GLY A 418 13.84 -23.67 1.97
CA GLY A 418 13.58 -24.46 3.18
C GLY A 418 12.21 -24.15 3.79
N GLU A 419 11.84 -24.92 4.84
CA GLU A 419 10.50 -24.87 5.42
C GLU A 419 10.31 -23.76 6.47
N ASP A 420 11.42 -23.18 6.96
CA ASP A 420 11.34 -22.15 7.99
C ASP A 420 10.67 -20.88 7.45
N VAL A 421 9.72 -20.34 8.20
CA VAL A 421 8.94 -19.16 7.77
C VAL A 421 9.80 -17.92 7.50
N ILE A 422 10.96 -17.79 8.14
CA ILE A 422 11.88 -16.67 7.88
C ILE A 422 12.42 -16.66 6.44
N GLN A 423 12.44 -17.82 5.77
CA GLN A 423 12.84 -17.92 4.38
C GLN A 423 11.93 -17.09 3.44
N THR A 424 10.74 -16.74 3.90
CA THR A 424 9.87 -15.79 3.16
C THR A 424 10.50 -14.40 3.06
N MET A 425 11.24 -13.94 4.08
CA MET A 425 11.98 -12.68 4.03
C MET A 425 13.18 -12.78 3.09
N LEU A 426 13.89 -13.93 3.09
CA LEU A 426 14.94 -14.19 2.11
C LEU A 426 14.39 -14.20 0.68
N LEU A 427 13.24 -14.85 0.45
CA LEU A 427 12.55 -14.87 -0.83
C LEU A 427 12.19 -13.47 -1.31
N ALA A 428 11.62 -12.64 -0.43
CA ALA A 428 11.32 -11.23 -0.72
C ALA A 428 12.60 -10.45 -1.10
N GLY A 429 13.69 -10.68 -0.36
CA GLY A 429 14.99 -10.07 -0.65
C GLY A 429 15.56 -10.47 -2.00
N ILE A 430 15.58 -11.76 -2.31
CA ILE A 430 16.01 -12.30 -3.62
C ILE A 430 15.12 -11.71 -4.73
N SER A 431 13.81 -11.67 -4.56
CA SER A 431 12.89 -11.09 -5.54
C SER A 431 13.22 -9.64 -5.86
N LEU A 432 13.50 -8.80 -4.87
CA LEU A 432 13.90 -7.40 -5.12
C LEU A 432 15.26 -7.29 -5.81
N VAL A 433 16.22 -8.13 -5.46
CA VAL A 433 17.55 -8.15 -6.15
C VAL A 433 17.37 -8.57 -7.59
N VAL A 434 16.56 -9.59 -7.87
CA VAL A 434 16.21 -10.03 -9.24
C VAL A 434 15.52 -8.90 -10.01
N ALA A 435 14.55 -8.20 -9.39
CA ALA A 435 13.90 -7.03 -9.98
C ALA A 435 14.92 -5.95 -10.35
N GLY A 436 15.88 -5.67 -9.45
CA GLY A 436 16.98 -4.74 -9.71
C GLY A 436 17.82 -5.18 -10.91
N GLY A 437 18.19 -6.45 -11.00
CA GLY A 437 18.90 -7.03 -12.13
C GLY A 437 18.12 -6.91 -13.45
N LEU A 438 16.82 -7.25 -13.44
CA LEU A 438 15.93 -7.12 -14.61
C LEU A 438 15.80 -5.68 -15.09
N ASN A 439 15.91 -4.70 -14.18
CA ASN A 439 15.87 -3.30 -14.55
C ASN A 439 17.04 -2.88 -15.46
N LEU A 440 18.13 -3.65 -15.52
CA LEU A 440 19.22 -3.44 -16.47
C LEU A 440 18.80 -3.68 -17.94
N LEU A 441 17.74 -4.45 -18.16
CA LEU A 441 17.18 -4.69 -19.50
C LEU A 441 16.47 -3.45 -20.07
N VAL A 442 16.09 -2.51 -19.21
CA VAL A 442 15.50 -1.23 -19.65
C VAL A 442 16.61 -0.33 -20.16
N LYS A 443 16.59 0.02 -21.44
CA LYS A 443 17.59 0.90 -22.08
C LYS A 443 17.12 2.36 -22.08
N LYS A 444 18.07 3.30 -22.16
CA LYS A 444 17.72 4.72 -22.30
C LYS A 444 16.90 5.01 -23.57
N GLU A 445 17.18 4.29 -24.64
CA GLU A 445 16.48 4.35 -25.93
C GLU A 445 15.00 3.91 -25.81
N ASP A 446 14.68 3.07 -24.85
CA ASP A 446 13.32 2.59 -24.63
C ASP A 446 12.42 3.65 -23.94
N MET A 447 13.02 4.72 -23.39
CA MET A 447 12.36 5.72 -22.53
C MET A 447 12.14 7.07 -23.24
N VAL A 448 12.50 7.16 -24.52
CA VAL A 448 12.41 8.38 -25.34
C VAL A 448 11.27 8.26 -26.35
#